data_85b485fb86f0959293e941aa46072f2a
#
_entry.id   85b485fb86f0959293e941aa46072f2a
#
_cell.length_a   1.000
_cell.length_b   1.000
_cell.length_c   1.000
_cell.angle_alpha   90.00
_cell.angle_beta   90.00
_cell.angle_gamma   90.00
#
_symmetry.space_group_name_H-M   'P 1'
#
loop_
_entity.id
_entity.type
_entity.pdbx_description
1 polymer ?
#
loop_
_entity_poly.entity_id
_entity_poly.type
_entity_poly.pdbx_seq_one_letter_code
_entity_poly.pdbx_strand_id
1 'polypeptide(L)'
;MRTKYESLTPTQKITRAHVQLGKHPEFCLLTGIMMMGESLVKDNIRTAYTNGRDKYYSSRLLEELEEVEINFVVAHENFHVMLKQMTTWVTLWRINKELTNQAADYVINSMIKEMDPDENIVRLPKWVLYDDMFKGWDTKRVFDYLHNPNNPPPGRPCKDGDVPDCIKDGMGQGESFDEHGWEEAKEMDAGESKQLAEDIDSAIRQGNILAAK
;
A
#
# COMPACT_ATOMS: atom_id res chain seq x y z
N MET A 1 -6.02 7.03 30.67
CA MET A 1 -5.20 5.76 30.62
C MET A 1 -4.99 5.44 29.15
N ARG A 2 -3.74 5.33 28.67
CA ARG A 2 -3.50 4.86 27.29
C ARG A 2 -4.01 3.42 27.15
N THR A 3 -4.64 3.10 26.03
CA THR A 3 -5.02 1.72 25.73
C THR A 3 -3.78 0.85 25.62
N LYS A 4 -3.92 -0.47 25.79
CA LYS A 4 -2.79 -1.40 25.63
C LYS A 4 -2.13 -1.28 24.25
N TYR A 5 -2.90 -0.91 23.23
CA TYR A 5 -2.40 -0.71 21.86
C TYR A 5 -1.57 0.59 21.73
N GLU A 6 -2.03 1.70 22.31
CA GLU A 6 -1.32 2.98 22.32
C GLU A 6 0.05 2.94 23.01
N SER A 7 0.30 1.92 23.85
CA SER A 7 1.59 1.70 24.50
C SER A 7 2.59 0.90 23.65
N LEU A 8 2.19 0.37 22.50
CA LEU A 8 3.08 -0.39 21.61
C LEU A 8 4.04 0.55 20.87
N THR A 9 5.26 0.08 20.68
CA THR A 9 6.21 0.77 19.80
C THR A 9 5.76 0.66 18.33
N PRO A 10 6.18 1.57 17.43
CA PRO A 10 5.87 1.48 16.00
C PRO A 10 6.17 0.10 15.40
N THR A 11 7.30 -0.51 15.70
CA THR A 11 7.66 -1.86 15.25
C THR A 11 6.70 -2.92 15.79
N GLN A 12 6.26 -2.80 17.05
CA GLN A 12 5.29 -3.73 17.63
C GLN A 12 3.91 -3.59 16.98
N LYS A 13 3.52 -2.38 16.58
CA LYS A 13 2.28 -2.13 15.85
C LYS A 13 2.30 -2.83 14.48
N ILE A 14 3.41 -2.74 13.72
CA ILE A 14 3.59 -3.47 12.44
C ILE A 14 3.52 -4.98 12.68
N THR A 15 4.25 -5.50 13.67
CA THR A 15 4.22 -6.94 14.01
C THR A 15 2.80 -7.41 14.32
N ARG A 16 2.04 -6.60 15.05
CA ARG A 16 0.65 -6.90 15.38
C ARG A 16 -0.25 -6.88 14.13
N ALA A 17 -0.05 -5.92 13.24
CA ALA A 17 -0.74 -5.87 11.95
C ALA A 17 -0.48 -7.13 11.12
N HIS A 18 0.78 -7.58 11.00
CA HIS A 18 1.14 -8.84 10.34
C HIS A 18 0.38 -10.04 10.92
N VAL A 19 0.28 -10.12 12.25
CA VAL A 19 -0.45 -11.22 12.91
C VAL A 19 -1.96 -11.16 12.63
N GLN A 20 -2.55 -9.97 12.67
CA GLN A 20 -3.99 -9.80 12.40
C GLN A 20 -4.34 -10.11 10.95
N LEU A 21 -3.60 -9.55 10.00
CA LEU A 21 -3.76 -9.81 8.57
C LEU A 21 -3.53 -11.28 8.24
N GLY A 22 -2.49 -11.91 8.79
CA GLY A 22 -2.21 -13.33 8.58
C GLY A 22 -3.26 -14.30 9.13
N LYS A 23 -4.10 -13.84 10.08
CA LYS A 23 -5.22 -14.62 10.62
C LYS A 23 -6.54 -14.39 9.92
N HIS A 24 -6.66 -13.33 9.13
CA HIS A 24 -7.90 -13.00 8.44
C HIS A 24 -8.06 -13.84 7.17
N PRO A 25 -9.25 -14.42 6.91
CA PRO A 25 -9.47 -15.32 5.78
C PRO A 25 -9.05 -14.74 4.42
N GLU A 26 -9.32 -13.46 4.19
CA GLU A 26 -9.00 -12.81 2.92
C GLU A 26 -7.55 -12.30 2.87
N PHE A 27 -7.04 -11.70 3.95
CA PHE A 27 -5.69 -11.12 3.97
C PHE A 27 -4.57 -12.12 4.24
N CYS A 28 -4.87 -13.36 4.67
CA CYS A 28 -3.86 -14.39 4.91
C CYS A 28 -3.01 -14.71 3.67
N LEU A 29 -3.53 -14.42 2.48
CA LEU A 29 -2.80 -14.53 1.20
C LEU A 29 -1.53 -13.66 1.18
N LEU A 30 -1.48 -12.58 1.96
CA LEU A 30 -0.30 -11.71 2.07
C LEU A 30 0.80 -12.29 2.97
N THR A 31 0.56 -13.39 3.71
CA THR A 31 1.50 -13.90 4.71
C THR A 31 2.89 -14.13 4.15
N GLY A 32 3.02 -14.75 2.97
CA GLY A 32 4.32 -14.97 2.33
C GLY A 32 5.02 -13.66 1.93
N ILE A 33 4.25 -12.67 1.48
CA ILE A 33 4.77 -11.34 1.11
C ILE A 33 5.19 -10.55 2.36
N MET A 34 4.43 -10.62 3.44
CA MET A 34 4.79 -9.99 4.72
C MET A 34 6.10 -10.56 5.30
N MET A 35 6.39 -11.83 5.02
CA MET A 35 7.65 -12.49 5.43
C MET A 35 8.81 -12.26 4.44
N MET A 36 8.54 -11.71 3.25
CA MET A 36 9.55 -11.39 2.25
C MET A 36 10.15 -10.02 2.53
N GLY A 37 11.48 -9.90 2.47
CA GLY A 37 12.19 -8.65 2.75
C GLY A 37 12.04 -8.18 4.20
N GLU A 38 12.29 -6.90 4.43
CA GLU A 38 12.24 -6.29 5.74
C GLU A 38 11.05 -5.32 5.86
N SER A 39 10.53 -5.16 7.09
CA SER A 39 9.54 -4.15 7.44
C SER A 39 10.19 -3.17 8.41
N LEU A 40 10.54 -1.98 7.92
CA LEU A 40 11.41 -1.02 8.61
C LEU A 40 10.64 0.24 9.01
N VAL A 41 10.84 0.69 10.25
CA VAL A 41 10.34 1.98 10.72
C VAL A 41 11.40 3.05 10.46
N LYS A 42 10.97 4.19 9.90
CA LYS A 42 11.81 5.34 9.58
C LYS A 42 11.23 6.62 10.16
N ASP A 43 12.11 7.49 10.71
CA ASP A 43 11.70 8.78 11.26
C ASP A 43 11.72 9.91 10.22
N ASN A 44 12.41 9.71 9.11
CA ASN A 44 12.67 10.71 8.09
C ASN A 44 11.78 10.58 6.84
N ILE A 45 10.73 9.76 6.91
CA ILE A 45 9.71 9.64 5.87
C ILE A 45 8.36 10.07 6.42
N ARG A 46 7.46 10.54 5.55
CA ARG A 46 6.13 11.06 5.95
C ARG A 46 5.07 9.97 6.04
N THR A 47 5.15 9.02 5.13
CA THR A 47 4.11 8.00 4.93
C THR A 47 4.70 6.59 5.05
N ALA A 48 4.29 5.69 4.18
CA ALA A 48 4.89 4.40 3.97
C ALA A 48 5.29 4.28 2.51
N TYR A 49 6.18 3.36 2.18
CA TYR A 49 6.49 2.98 0.81
C TYR A 49 7.17 1.61 0.74
N THR A 50 7.18 1.02 -0.45
CA THR A 50 7.97 -0.18 -0.75
C THR A 50 8.88 0.04 -1.95
N ASN A 51 10.02 -0.65 -1.97
CA ASN A 51 10.89 -0.75 -3.15
C ASN A 51 10.61 -2.02 -3.99
N GLY A 52 9.49 -2.70 -3.72
CA GLY A 52 9.11 -3.96 -4.35
C GLY A 52 9.56 -5.20 -3.57
N ARG A 53 10.36 -5.05 -2.51
CA ARG A 53 10.80 -6.12 -1.61
C ARG A 53 10.66 -5.72 -0.15
N ASP A 54 11.32 -4.65 0.26
CA ASP A 54 11.28 -4.11 1.61
C ASP A 54 10.16 -3.08 1.74
N LYS A 55 9.62 -2.94 2.94
CA LYS A 55 8.54 -2.02 3.27
C LYS A 55 9.01 -1.05 4.35
N TYR A 56 8.76 0.21 4.14
CA TYR A 56 9.20 1.31 5.00
C TYR A 56 7.99 2.06 5.53
N TYR A 57 7.97 2.35 6.82
CA TYR A 57 6.83 2.95 7.50
C TYR A 57 7.28 4.13 8.36
N SER A 58 6.59 5.26 8.24
CA SER A 58 6.84 6.43 9.10
C SER A 58 6.48 6.13 10.55
N SER A 59 7.42 6.39 11.48
CA SER A 59 7.16 6.29 12.91
C SER A 59 6.01 7.21 13.35
N ARG A 60 5.99 8.46 12.87
CA ARG A 60 4.94 9.43 13.16
C ARG A 60 3.57 8.96 12.66
N LEU A 61 3.49 8.47 11.42
CA LEU A 61 2.24 7.94 10.87
C LEU A 61 1.70 6.79 11.73
N LEU A 62 2.56 5.86 12.14
CA LEU A 62 2.18 4.74 13.01
C LEU A 62 1.75 5.19 14.41
N GLU A 63 2.18 6.36 14.89
CA GLU A 63 1.74 6.93 16.17
C GLU A 63 0.36 7.59 16.07
N GLU A 64 0.04 8.22 14.94
CA GLU A 64 -1.18 8.98 14.71
C GLU A 64 -2.38 8.11 14.30
N LEU A 65 -2.14 6.97 13.63
CA LEU A 65 -3.18 6.09 13.10
C LEU A 65 -3.75 5.13 14.15
N GLU A 66 -5.03 4.78 13.97
CA GLU A 66 -5.68 3.70 14.71
C GLU A 66 -5.22 2.31 14.23
N GLU A 67 -5.45 1.28 15.02
CA GLU A 67 -5.02 -0.10 14.74
C GLU A 67 -5.50 -0.60 13.37
N VAL A 68 -6.78 -0.39 13.05
CA VAL A 68 -7.38 -0.82 11.78
C VAL A 68 -6.84 -0.05 10.56
N GLU A 69 -6.40 1.19 10.76
CA GLU A 69 -5.76 2.00 9.72
C GLU A 69 -4.30 1.60 9.51
N ILE A 70 -3.59 1.22 10.59
CA ILE A 70 -2.24 0.63 10.46
C ILE A 70 -2.29 -0.70 9.71
N ASN A 71 -3.31 -1.52 9.98
CA ASN A 71 -3.53 -2.75 9.23
C ASN A 71 -3.74 -2.46 7.74
N PHE A 72 -4.47 -1.37 7.41
CA PHE A 72 -4.61 -0.90 6.04
C PHE A 72 -3.26 -0.55 5.41
N VAL A 73 -2.46 0.30 6.07
CA VAL A 73 -1.15 0.72 5.55
C VAL A 73 -0.24 -0.49 5.31
N VAL A 74 -0.20 -1.44 6.26
CA VAL A 74 0.59 -2.66 6.12
C VAL A 74 0.08 -3.54 4.98
N ALA A 75 -1.24 -3.73 4.83
CA ALA A 75 -1.81 -4.47 3.71
C ALA A 75 -1.49 -3.79 2.38
N HIS A 76 -1.64 -2.48 2.28
CA HIS A 76 -1.41 -1.66 1.10
C HIS A 76 0.02 -1.84 0.55
N GLU A 77 1.06 -1.65 1.38
CA GLU A 77 2.44 -1.83 0.97
C GLU A 77 2.74 -3.26 0.50
N ASN A 78 2.16 -4.25 1.18
CA ASN A 78 2.33 -5.65 0.78
C ASN A 78 1.58 -5.99 -0.52
N PHE A 79 0.46 -5.34 -0.83
CA PHE A 79 -0.21 -5.48 -2.13
C PHE A 79 0.61 -4.90 -3.27
N HIS A 80 1.30 -3.77 -3.10
CA HIS A 80 2.23 -3.25 -4.12
C HIS A 80 3.29 -4.28 -4.47
N VAL A 81 3.86 -4.97 -3.47
CA VAL A 81 4.81 -6.05 -3.70
C VAL A 81 4.15 -7.24 -4.38
N MET A 82 3.03 -7.74 -3.85
CA MET A 82 2.33 -8.92 -4.37
C MET A 82 1.90 -8.75 -5.84
N LEU A 83 1.40 -7.58 -6.20
CA LEU A 83 0.97 -7.24 -7.55
C LEU A 83 2.14 -6.86 -8.48
N LYS A 84 3.39 -6.91 -7.97
CA LYS A 84 4.60 -6.57 -8.75
C LYS A 84 4.51 -5.20 -9.41
N GLN A 85 3.88 -4.22 -8.74
CA GLN A 85 3.60 -2.91 -9.32
C GLN A 85 4.88 -2.25 -9.84
N MET A 86 5.97 -2.30 -9.04
CA MET A 86 7.25 -1.65 -9.35
C MET A 86 7.92 -2.19 -10.62
N THR A 87 7.69 -3.43 -11.00
CA THR A 87 8.29 -4.05 -12.19
C THR A 87 7.34 -4.09 -13.37
N THR A 88 6.05 -4.26 -13.13
CA THR A 88 5.03 -4.39 -14.19
C THR A 88 4.76 -3.06 -14.90
N TRP A 89 4.71 -1.94 -14.14
CA TRP A 89 4.24 -0.66 -14.65
C TRP A 89 5.34 0.38 -14.90
N VAL A 90 6.61 -0.03 -14.98
CA VAL A 90 7.76 0.85 -15.28
C VAL A 90 7.54 1.71 -16.52
N THR A 91 6.86 1.18 -17.55
CA THR A 91 6.55 1.94 -18.78
C THR A 91 5.57 3.07 -18.52
N LEU A 92 4.55 2.87 -17.71
CA LEU A 92 3.59 3.93 -17.32
C LEU A 92 4.28 4.97 -16.44
N TRP A 93 5.10 4.52 -15.51
CA TRP A 93 5.86 5.40 -14.63
C TRP A 93 6.80 6.34 -15.40
N ARG A 94 7.42 5.86 -16.51
CA ARG A 94 8.23 6.70 -17.41
C ARG A 94 7.40 7.75 -18.15
N ILE A 95 6.11 7.52 -18.38
CA ILE A 95 5.19 8.47 -19.00
C ILE A 95 4.77 9.53 -17.98
N ASN A 96 4.27 9.10 -16.84
CA ASN A 96 3.86 9.98 -15.75
C ASN A 96 3.92 9.24 -14.41
N LYS A 97 4.94 9.57 -13.62
CA LYS A 97 5.22 8.97 -12.31
C LYS A 97 4.03 9.10 -11.37
N GLU A 98 3.53 10.31 -11.19
CA GLU A 98 2.45 10.62 -10.25
C GLU A 98 1.16 9.91 -10.61
N LEU A 99 0.74 9.94 -11.87
CA LEU A 99 -0.46 9.23 -12.30
C LEU A 99 -0.34 7.71 -12.18
N THR A 100 0.88 7.17 -12.33
CA THR A 100 1.09 5.72 -12.13
C THR A 100 0.92 5.33 -10.68
N ASN A 101 1.45 6.13 -9.74
CA ASN A 101 1.25 5.92 -8.31
C ASN A 101 -0.24 5.99 -7.97
N GLN A 102 -0.92 7.07 -8.37
CA GLN A 102 -2.35 7.23 -8.14
C GLN A 102 -3.16 6.05 -8.70
N ALA A 103 -2.85 5.60 -9.92
CA ALA A 103 -3.55 4.48 -10.53
C ALA A 103 -3.34 3.16 -9.77
N ALA A 104 -2.11 2.92 -9.29
CA ALA A 104 -1.81 1.75 -8.47
C ALA A 104 -2.56 1.79 -7.13
N ASP A 105 -2.59 2.96 -6.48
CA ASP A 105 -3.27 3.16 -5.20
C ASP A 105 -4.78 2.97 -5.32
N TYR A 106 -5.43 3.52 -6.35
CA TYR A 106 -6.87 3.30 -6.58
C TYR A 106 -7.20 1.82 -6.71
N VAL A 107 -6.38 1.06 -7.45
CA VAL A 107 -6.59 -0.39 -7.63
C VAL A 107 -6.44 -1.13 -6.30
N ILE A 108 -5.34 -0.90 -5.58
CA ILE A 108 -5.07 -1.57 -4.31
C ILE A 108 -6.10 -1.22 -3.26
N ASN A 109 -6.45 0.06 -3.11
CA ASN A 109 -7.43 0.52 -2.13
C ASN A 109 -8.81 -0.07 -2.41
N SER A 110 -9.21 -0.20 -3.69
CA SER A 110 -10.44 -0.88 -4.07
C SER A 110 -10.42 -2.36 -3.70
N MET A 111 -9.31 -3.07 -3.94
CA MET A 111 -9.16 -4.47 -3.56
C MET A 111 -9.26 -4.66 -2.03
N ILE A 112 -8.56 -3.84 -1.26
CA ILE A 112 -8.60 -3.90 0.21
C ILE A 112 -10.02 -3.66 0.73
N LYS A 113 -10.74 -2.66 0.19
CA LYS A 113 -12.13 -2.37 0.58
C LYS A 113 -13.08 -3.52 0.26
N GLU A 114 -12.86 -4.25 -0.84
CA GLU A 114 -13.64 -5.44 -1.19
C GLU A 114 -13.39 -6.63 -0.27
N MET A 115 -12.15 -6.75 0.25
CA MET A 115 -11.77 -7.86 1.13
C MET A 115 -12.28 -7.71 2.56
N ASP A 116 -12.47 -6.50 3.05
CA ASP A 116 -13.07 -6.20 4.37
C ASP A 116 -14.07 -5.04 4.26
N PRO A 117 -15.22 -5.26 3.61
CA PRO A 117 -16.22 -4.21 3.36
C PRO A 117 -16.82 -3.64 4.64
N ASP A 118 -16.85 -4.42 5.72
CA ASP A 118 -17.37 -4.04 7.03
C ASP A 118 -16.31 -3.39 7.94
N GLU A 119 -15.07 -3.27 7.45
CA GLU A 119 -13.94 -2.65 8.17
C GLU A 119 -13.65 -3.28 9.54
N ASN A 120 -13.76 -4.60 9.63
CA ASN A 120 -13.58 -5.34 10.88
C ASN A 120 -12.14 -5.30 11.40
N ILE A 121 -11.15 -5.42 10.51
CA ILE A 121 -9.74 -5.38 10.84
C ILE A 121 -8.95 -4.39 9.99
N VAL A 122 -9.46 -3.98 8.82
CA VAL A 122 -8.81 -3.05 7.91
C VAL A 122 -9.78 -1.93 7.56
N ARG A 123 -9.44 -0.70 7.90
CA ARG A 123 -10.22 0.48 7.54
C ARG A 123 -9.41 1.41 6.64
N LEU A 124 -9.98 1.77 5.50
CA LEU A 124 -9.39 2.77 4.62
C LEU A 124 -9.42 4.14 5.34
N PRO A 125 -8.25 4.77 5.55
CA PRO A 125 -8.23 6.14 6.03
C PRO A 125 -8.94 7.08 5.03
N LYS A 126 -9.62 8.09 5.52
CA LYS A 126 -10.42 9.01 4.68
C LYS A 126 -9.61 9.83 3.67
N TRP A 127 -8.30 9.92 3.86
CA TRP A 127 -7.39 10.70 3.02
C TRP A 127 -6.74 9.88 1.88
N VAL A 128 -6.95 8.55 1.81
CA VAL A 128 -6.41 7.74 0.72
C VAL A 128 -7.27 7.85 -0.55
N LEU A 129 -6.66 7.56 -1.69
CA LEU A 129 -7.32 7.57 -2.98
C LEU A 129 -8.28 6.38 -3.08
N TYR A 130 -9.57 6.66 -3.23
CA TYR A 130 -10.59 5.62 -3.43
C TYR A 130 -11.77 6.18 -4.24
N ASP A 131 -12.24 5.40 -5.20
CA ASP A 131 -13.49 5.65 -5.92
C ASP A 131 -14.06 4.32 -6.40
N ASP A 132 -15.34 4.07 -6.11
CA ASP A 132 -16.06 2.87 -6.52
C ASP A 132 -16.06 2.64 -8.04
N MET A 133 -15.88 3.69 -8.84
CA MET A 133 -15.83 3.59 -10.30
C MET A 133 -14.66 2.73 -10.79
N PHE A 134 -13.58 2.63 -10.02
CA PHE A 134 -12.38 1.87 -10.38
C PHE A 134 -12.40 0.41 -9.89
N LYS A 135 -13.50 0.00 -9.27
CA LYS A 135 -13.68 -1.36 -8.80
C LYS A 135 -13.50 -2.38 -9.94
N GLY A 136 -12.61 -3.36 -9.74
CA GLY A 136 -12.29 -4.37 -10.73
C GLY A 136 -11.49 -3.88 -11.96
N TRP A 137 -10.96 -2.65 -11.90
CA TRP A 137 -10.04 -2.17 -12.94
C TRP A 137 -8.61 -2.55 -12.60
N ASP A 138 -7.76 -2.69 -13.65
CA ASP A 138 -6.31 -2.78 -13.49
C ASP A 138 -5.64 -1.40 -13.51
N THR A 139 -4.38 -1.35 -13.11
CA THR A 139 -3.59 -0.12 -13.02
C THR A 139 -3.48 0.59 -14.38
N LYS A 140 -3.34 -0.15 -15.47
CA LYS A 140 -3.26 0.45 -16.82
C LYS A 140 -4.55 1.17 -17.17
N ARG A 141 -5.70 0.57 -16.93
CA ARG A 141 -7.01 1.14 -17.23
C ARG A 141 -7.28 2.39 -16.39
N VAL A 142 -6.92 2.35 -15.10
CA VAL A 142 -7.04 3.53 -14.23
C VAL A 142 -6.11 4.64 -14.70
N PHE A 143 -4.85 4.31 -15.04
CA PHE A 143 -3.89 5.27 -15.59
C PHE A 143 -4.43 5.94 -16.86
N ASP A 144 -4.95 5.17 -17.83
CA ASP A 144 -5.49 5.71 -19.07
C ASP A 144 -6.68 6.65 -18.82
N TYR A 145 -7.51 6.32 -17.83
CA TYR A 145 -8.62 7.18 -17.42
C TYR A 145 -8.13 8.49 -16.84
N LEU A 146 -7.18 8.45 -15.89
CA LEU A 146 -6.63 9.63 -15.22
C LEU A 146 -5.81 10.51 -16.18
N HIS A 147 -5.16 9.90 -17.16
CA HIS A 147 -4.33 10.58 -18.16
C HIS A 147 -5.18 11.33 -19.22
N ASN A 148 -6.45 10.99 -19.37
CA ASN A 148 -7.33 11.63 -20.34
C ASN A 148 -7.98 12.89 -19.73
N PRO A 149 -7.62 14.11 -20.19
CA PRO A 149 -8.12 15.37 -19.62
C PRO A 149 -9.63 15.57 -19.82
N ASN A 150 -10.27 14.78 -20.70
CA ASN A 150 -11.72 14.87 -20.95
C ASN A 150 -12.53 14.05 -19.95
N ASN A 151 -11.90 13.17 -19.17
CA ASN A 151 -12.60 12.41 -18.14
C ASN A 151 -12.82 13.28 -16.90
N PRO A 152 -13.97 13.15 -16.22
CA PRO A 152 -14.17 13.82 -14.95
C PRO A 152 -13.16 13.30 -13.92
N PRO A 153 -12.65 14.19 -13.03
CA PRO A 153 -11.78 13.74 -11.96
C PRO A 153 -12.53 12.75 -11.06
N PRO A 154 -11.86 11.68 -10.59
CA PRO A 154 -12.46 10.77 -9.64
C PRO A 154 -12.84 11.49 -8.34
N GLY A 155 -13.82 10.94 -7.63
CA GLY A 155 -14.21 11.43 -6.32
C GLY A 155 -13.03 11.41 -5.35
N ARG A 156 -12.94 12.44 -4.51
CA ARG A 156 -11.96 12.49 -3.42
C ARG A 156 -12.66 12.16 -2.11
N PRO A 157 -12.12 11.24 -1.31
CA PRO A 157 -12.79 10.80 -0.10
C PRO A 157 -12.74 11.82 1.05
N CYS A 158 -11.82 12.79 1.07
CA CYS A 158 -11.67 13.65 2.24
C CYS A 158 -11.74 15.16 1.98
N LYS A 159 -12.22 15.85 3.02
CA LYS A 159 -12.04 17.29 3.22
C LYS A 159 -10.75 17.50 4.04
N ASP A 160 -10.12 18.64 3.89
CA ASP A 160 -8.81 19.02 4.48
C ASP A 160 -8.62 18.75 6.00
N GLY A 161 -9.69 18.43 6.75
CA GLY A 161 -9.64 18.17 8.19
C GLY A 161 -9.29 16.75 8.62
N ASP A 162 -9.36 15.78 7.70
CA ASP A 162 -9.25 14.34 8.04
C ASP A 162 -7.84 13.75 7.74
N VAL A 163 -6.88 14.58 7.35
CA VAL A 163 -5.51 14.15 7.01
C VAL A 163 -4.61 14.22 8.26
N PRO A 164 -3.83 13.19 8.58
CA PRO A 164 -2.84 13.23 9.65
C PRO A 164 -1.86 14.40 9.51
N ASP A 165 -1.44 14.99 10.64
CA ASP A 165 -0.57 16.17 10.63
C ASP A 165 0.80 15.87 10.00
N CYS A 166 1.32 14.65 10.15
CA CYS A 166 2.57 14.22 9.52
C CYS A 166 2.50 14.23 7.97
N ILE A 167 1.29 14.15 7.41
CA ILE A 167 1.06 14.16 5.95
C ILE A 167 0.79 15.58 5.44
N LYS A 168 0.07 16.43 6.22
CA LYS A 168 -0.31 17.81 5.83
C LYS A 168 0.88 18.69 5.44
N ASP A 169 2.01 18.51 6.13
CA ASP A 169 3.20 19.37 5.99
C ASP A 169 3.89 19.30 4.62
N GLY A 170 3.31 18.63 3.62
CA GLY A 170 3.95 18.50 2.30
C GLY A 170 3.11 18.00 1.16
N MET A 171 1.80 17.79 1.35
CA MET A 171 0.92 17.42 0.23
C MET A 171 0.46 18.64 -0.55
N GLY A 172 0.90 18.73 -1.82
CA GLY A 172 0.18 19.47 -2.85
C GLY A 172 -1.20 18.82 -3.10
N GLN A 173 -2.17 19.62 -3.59
CA GLN A 173 -3.49 19.08 -3.93
C GLN A 173 -3.36 18.05 -5.06
N GLY A 174 -3.57 16.77 -4.74
CA GLY A 174 -3.60 15.68 -5.70
C GLY A 174 -2.40 14.74 -5.72
N GLU A 175 -1.46 14.89 -4.79
CA GLU A 175 -0.33 13.97 -4.67
C GLU A 175 -0.77 12.62 -4.12
N SER A 176 -0.14 11.54 -4.61
CA SER A 176 -0.28 10.19 -4.07
C SER A 176 0.18 10.17 -2.61
N PHE A 177 -0.50 9.39 -1.78
CA PHE A 177 -0.12 9.16 -0.39
C PHE A 177 1.26 8.54 -0.27
N ASP A 178 1.67 7.77 -1.28
CA ASP A 178 2.82 6.90 -1.24
C ASP A 178 3.96 7.38 -2.16
N GLU A 179 5.13 7.53 -1.59
CA GLU A 179 6.38 7.72 -2.33
C GLU A 179 6.99 6.34 -2.61
N HIS A 180 6.44 5.60 -3.58
CA HIS A 180 7.00 4.30 -3.95
C HIS A 180 8.48 4.37 -4.32
N GLY A 181 9.24 3.35 -3.97
CA GLY A 181 10.66 3.17 -4.33
C GLY A 181 10.90 2.86 -5.81
N TRP A 182 10.17 3.54 -6.71
CA TRP A 182 10.30 3.36 -8.16
C TRP A 182 11.69 3.69 -8.69
N GLU A 183 12.43 4.58 -8.04
CA GLU A 183 13.79 4.91 -8.48
C GLU A 183 14.71 3.70 -8.33
N GLU A 184 14.60 2.95 -7.23
CA GLU A 184 15.33 1.71 -7.01
C GLU A 184 14.90 0.64 -8.03
N ALA A 185 13.60 0.51 -8.28
CA ALA A 185 13.08 -0.44 -9.27
C ALA A 185 13.51 -0.13 -10.70
N LYS A 186 13.67 1.16 -11.04
CA LYS A 186 14.15 1.62 -12.36
C LYS A 186 15.61 1.28 -12.59
N GLU A 187 16.43 1.25 -11.55
CA GLU A 187 17.85 0.91 -11.61
C GLU A 187 18.10 -0.60 -11.73
N MET A 188 17.09 -1.43 -11.44
CA MET A 188 17.18 -2.87 -11.61
C MET A 188 17.42 -3.24 -13.08
N ASP A 189 18.39 -4.12 -13.30
CA ASP A 189 18.54 -4.74 -14.60
C ASP A 189 17.45 -5.81 -14.87
N ALA A 190 17.40 -6.33 -16.10
CA ALA A 190 16.39 -7.32 -16.47
C ALA A 190 16.53 -8.64 -15.67
N GLY A 191 17.73 -8.99 -15.23
CA GLY A 191 17.97 -10.18 -14.40
C GLY A 191 17.46 -9.99 -12.98
N GLU A 192 17.76 -8.85 -12.37
CA GLU A 192 17.31 -8.47 -11.02
C GLU A 192 15.78 -8.36 -10.97
N SER A 193 15.17 -7.72 -11.97
CA SER A 193 13.70 -7.61 -12.06
C SER A 193 13.04 -8.97 -12.21
N LYS A 194 13.62 -9.88 -12.99
CA LYS A 194 13.13 -11.25 -13.12
C LYS A 194 13.27 -12.03 -11.83
N GLN A 195 14.43 -11.94 -11.17
CA GLN A 195 14.67 -12.62 -9.88
C GLN A 195 13.68 -12.14 -8.81
N LEU A 196 13.45 -10.83 -8.72
CA LEU A 196 12.45 -10.26 -7.80
C LEU A 196 11.05 -10.83 -8.08
N ALA A 197 10.65 -10.92 -9.36
CA ALA A 197 9.36 -11.48 -9.73
C ALA A 197 9.24 -12.97 -9.33
N GLU A 198 10.31 -13.76 -9.49
CA GLU A 198 10.35 -15.17 -9.09
C GLU A 198 10.30 -15.33 -7.56
N ASP A 199 10.98 -14.47 -6.82
CA ASP A 199 10.95 -14.43 -5.35
C ASP A 199 9.53 -14.11 -4.85
N ILE A 200 8.85 -13.13 -5.45
CA ILE A 200 7.46 -12.78 -5.14
C ILE A 200 6.53 -13.98 -5.41
N ASP A 201 6.65 -14.63 -6.56
CA ASP A 201 5.84 -15.81 -6.87
C ASP A 201 6.09 -16.96 -5.90
N SER A 202 7.32 -17.13 -5.44
CA SER A 202 7.66 -18.11 -4.41
C SER A 202 7.03 -17.74 -3.07
N ALA A 203 7.09 -16.48 -2.66
CA ALA A 203 6.49 -15.99 -1.43
C ALA A 203 4.96 -16.17 -1.43
N ILE A 204 4.28 -15.87 -2.54
CA ILE A 204 2.83 -16.11 -2.71
C ILE A 204 2.51 -17.59 -2.54
N ARG A 205 3.24 -18.48 -3.20
CA ARG A 205 3.03 -19.94 -3.07
C ARG A 205 3.21 -20.43 -1.64
N GLN A 206 4.23 -19.95 -0.93
CA GLN A 206 4.48 -20.30 0.47
C GLN A 206 3.36 -19.77 1.38
N GLY A 207 2.92 -18.53 1.16
CA GLY A 207 1.82 -17.92 1.90
C GLY A 207 0.52 -18.71 1.74
N ASN A 208 0.19 -19.14 0.53
CA ASN A 208 -1.00 -19.97 0.27
C ASN A 208 -0.96 -21.32 0.98
N ILE A 209 0.22 -21.96 1.08
CA ILE A 209 0.38 -23.21 1.84
C ILE A 209 0.15 -22.99 3.33
N LEU A 210 0.59 -21.85 3.87
CA LEU A 210 0.39 -21.52 5.28
C LEU A 210 -1.07 -21.19 5.58
N ALA A 211 -1.74 -20.47 4.69
CA ALA A 211 -3.15 -20.09 4.82
C ALA A 211 -4.12 -21.27 4.71
N ALA A 212 -3.73 -22.35 4.04
CA ALA A 212 -4.54 -23.56 3.86
C ALA A 212 -4.50 -24.54 5.06
N LYS A 213 -3.74 -24.25 6.10
CA LYS A 213 -3.62 -25.02 7.34
C LYS A 213 -4.44 -24.45 8.47
#